data_b0aac00ac89fd7e545211eced6931a41
#
_entry.id   b0aac00ac89fd7e545211eced6931a41
#
_cell.length_a   1.000
_cell.length_b   1.000
_cell.length_c   1.000
_cell.angle_alpha   90.00
_cell.angle_beta   90.00
_cell.angle_gamma   90.00
#
_symmetry.space_group_name_H-M   'P 1'
#
loop_
_entity.id
_entity.type
_entity.pdbx_description
1 polymer ?
#
loop_
_entity_poly.entity_id
_entity_poly.type
_entity_poly.pdbx_seq_one_letter_code
_entity_poly.pdbx_strand_id
1 'polypeptide(L)'
;METHPVIQSAQNPRVKEMLRLKEKSRARMQAQKFIIEGVRELELAIERQYNILEFYYEPAILNPATLSGILKKLQVRQTEISPIVLSGAAFEKLAQRSSTEGIIAVAATKSHELSDLKITAINPLYLVAEAPEKPGNIGALLRTADAAGVDAVIIANPKTDLYNPNVIRSSVGGVFTVPVAMGTSEEVLDFLQVAKANVFAAALQASKPHTEVSYTDTTAIVVGTEATGLEAIWLERANQNIRIPMRGKIDSMNVSVAAGILIFEAVRQRNIS
;
A
#
# COMPACT_ATOMS: atom_id res chain seq x y z
N MET A 1 -11.50 -7.46 36.04
CA MET A 1 -11.01 -7.80 34.69
C MET A 1 -12.22 -8.03 33.80
N GLU A 2 -12.37 -7.22 32.76
CA GLU A 2 -13.40 -7.48 31.76
C GLU A 2 -13.14 -8.83 31.07
N THR A 3 -14.13 -9.72 31.11
CA THR A 3 -14.02 -11.04 30.47
C THR A 3 -14.37 -10.87 29.00
N HIS A 4 -13.35 -10.92 28.13
CA HIS A 4 -13.56 -10.88 26.68
C HIS A 4 -14.10 -12.23 26.15
N PRO A 5 -14.95 -12.24 25.12
CA PRO A 5 -15.39 -13.45 24.45
C PRO A 5 -14.20 -14.27 23.93
N VAL A 6 -14.29 -15.60 24.03
CA VAL A 6 -13.20 -16.51 23.62
C VAL A 6 -13.61 -17.38 22.45
N ILE A 7 -12.82 -17.43 21.39
CA ILE A 7 -12.93 -18.38 20.29
C ILE A 7 -11.88 -19.48 20.46
N GLN A 8 -12.30 -20.66 20.82
CA GLN A 8 -11.44 -21.81 21.06
C GLN A 8 -11.14 -22.64 19.82
N SER A 9 -12.09 -22.73 18.90
CA SER A 9 -12.01 -23.64 17.76
C SER A 9 -11.64 -22.94 16.46
N ALA A 10 -10.67 -23.48 15.73
CA ALA A 10 -10.34 -23.09 14.37
C ALA A 10 -11.51 -23.32 13.36
N GLN A 11 -12.54 -24.10 13.76
CA GLN A 11 -13.75 -24.34 12.96
C GLN A 11 -14.83 -23.28 13.17
N ASN A 12 -14.60 -22.32 14.08
CA ASN A 12 -15.54 -21.24 14.34
C ASN A 12 -15.85 -20.46 13.03
N PRO A 13 -17.12 -20.09 12.78
CA PRO A 13 -17.50 -19.35 11.57
C PRO A 13 -16.71 -18.06 11.35
N ARG A 14 -16.39 -17.31 12.42
CA ARG A 14 -15.56 -16.10 12.32
C ARG A 14 -14.13 -16.38 11.86
N VAL A 15 -13.53 -17.47 12.35
CA VAL A 15 -12.19 -17.92 11.90
C VAL A 15 -12.22 -18.30 10.42
N LYS A 16 -13.25 -19.01 9.98
CA LYS A 16 -13.44 -19.36 8.55
C LYS A 16 -13.64 -18.13 7.68
N GLU A 17 -14.38 -17.14 8.14
CA GLU A 17 -14.55 -15.88 7.42
C GLU A 17 -13.22 -15.12 7.32
N MET A 18 -12.48 -14.96 8.41
CA MET A 18 -11.15 -14.34 8.38
C MET A 18 -10.18 -15.05 7.43
N LEU A 19 -10.15 -16.40 7.42
CA LEU A 19 -9.36 -17.16 6.45
C LEU A 19 -9.78 -16.85 5.01
N ARG A 20 -11.08 -16.78 4.75
CA ARG A 20 -11.61 -16.44 3.44
C ARG A 20 -11.18 -15.02 3.01
N LEU A 21 -11.25 -14.05 3.91
CA LEU A 21 -10.76 -12.68 3.67
C LEU A 21 -9.24 -12.65 3.44
N LYS A 22 -8.49 -13.46 4.17
CA LYS A 22 -7.04 -13.56 4.00
C LYS A 22 -6.66 -14.13 2.63
N GLU A 23 -7.32 -15.20 2.20
CA GLU A 23 -6.91 -15.95 1.02
C GLU A 23 -7.52 -15.44 -0.29
N LYS A 24 -8.74 -14.90 -0.27
CA LYS A 24 -9.53 -14.65 -1.48
C LYS A 24 -9.80 -13.16 -1.70
N SER A 25 -9.21 -12.60 -2.76
CA SER A 25 -9.48 -11.22 -3.19
C SER A 25 -10.97 -10.96 -3.42
N ARG A 26 -11.67 -11.89 -4.11
CA ARG A 26 -13.11 -11.78 -4.34
C ARG A 26 -13.90 -11.66 -3.04
N ALA A 27 -13.47 -12.35 -1.97
CA ALA A 27 -14.14 -12.26 -0.68
C ALA A 27 -13.97 -10.87 -0.05
N ARG A 28 -12.75 -10.29 -0.12
CA ARG A 28 -12.50 -8.92 0.36
C ARG A 28 -13.31 -7.89 -0.40
N MET A 29 -13.35 -8.00 -1.72
CA MET A 29 -14.13 -7.10 -2.58
C MET A 29 -15.63 -7.17 -2.29
N GLN A 30 -16.20 -8.38 -2.18
CA GLN A 30 -17.63 -8.57 -1.88
C GLN A 30 -18.02 -8.12 -0.47
N ALA A 31 -17.18 -8.40 0.51
CA ALA A 31 -17.44 -8.04 1.90
C ALA A 31 -17.03 -6.58 2.20
N GLN A 32 -16.27 -5.92 1.33
CA GLN A 32 -15.64 -4.62 1.60
C GLN A 32 -14.85 -4.62 2.92
N LYS A 33 -14.16 -5.73 3.19
CA LYS A 33 -13.39 -5.97 4.41
C LYS A 33 -12.04 -6.62 4.09
N PHE A 34 -11.07 -6.38 4.96
CA PHE A 34 -9.76 -7.01 4.86
C PHE A 34 -9.17 -7.31 6.25
N ILE A 35 -8.08 -8.06 6.26
CA ILE A 35 -7.38 -8.47 7.48
C ILE A 35 -6.14 -7.61 7.68
N ILE A 36 -5.95 -7.14 8.90
CA ILE A 36 -4.72 -6.51 9.38
C ILE A 36 -4.08 -7.46 10.40
N GLU A 37 -2.82 -7.80 10.19
CA GLU A 37 -2.02 -8.66 11.07
C GLU A 37 -0.77 -7.89 11.51
N GLY A 38 -0.56 -7.76 12.81
CA GLY A 38 0.57 -7.03 13.41
C GLY A 38 0.17 -5.74 14.12
N VAL A 39 0.93 -5.42 15.17
CA VAL A 39 0.70 -4.24 16.03
C VAL A 39 0.92 -2.96 15.24
N ARG A 40 2.04 -2.87 14.54
CA ARG A 40 2.43 -1.69 13.77
C ARG A 40 1.42 -1.37 12.68
N GLU A 41 1.04 -2.35 11.89
CA GLU A 41 0.07 -2.20 10.81
C GLU A 41 -1.30 -1.74 11.34
N LEU A 42 -1.73 -2.30 12.46
CA LEU A 42 -2.98 -1.91 13.10
C LEU A 42 -2.92 -0.48 13.65
N GLU A 43 -1.83 -0.11 14.32
CA GLU A 43 -1.67 1.25 14.85
C GLU A 43 -1.70 2.30 13.73
N LEU A 44 -0.99 2.05 12.62
CA LEU A 44 -1.00 2.94 11.46
C LEU A 44 -2.39 3.03 10.81
N ALA A 45 -3.10 1.91 10.71
CA ALA A 45 -4.48 1.91 10.20
C ALA A 45 -5.42 2.75 11.09
N ILE A 46 -5.32 2.62 12.42
CA ILE A 46 -6.09 3.42 13.37
C ILE A 46 -5.74 4.91 13.25
N GLU A 47 -4.47 5.26 13.20
CA GLU A 47 -4.00 6.65 13.05
C GLU A 47 -4.50 7.29 11.76
N ARG A 48 -4.60 6.52 10.69
CA ARG A 48 -5.11 6.93 9.38
C ARG A 48 -6.62 6.72 9.21
N GLN A 49 -7.35 6.53 10.32
CA GLN A 49 -8.81 6.49 10.37
C GLN A 49 -9.44 5.39 9.49
N TYR A 50 -8.79 4.21 9.46
CA TYR A 50 -9.46 3.02 8.95
C TYR A 50 -10.49 2.55 9.96
N ASN A 51 -11.67 2.18 9.47
CA ASN A 51 -12.75 1.65 10.31
C ASN A 51 -12.44 0.20 10.70
N ILE A 52 -11.99 -0.01 11.94
CA ILE A 52 -11.74 -1.34 12.50
C ILE A 52 -13.08 -1.92 12.93
N LEU A 53 -13.47 -3.06 12.36
CA LEU A 53 -14.76 -3.70 12.60
C LEU A 53 -14.69 -4.74 13.70
N GLU A 54 -13.57 -5.47 13.77
CA GLU A 54 -13.34 -6.54 14.73
C GLU A 54 -11.87 -6.56 15.14
N PHE A 55 -11.62 -6.87 16.41
CA PHE A 55 -10.29 -6.95 16.97
C PHE A 55 -10.10 -8.26 17.75
N TYR A 56 -9.07 -9.01 17.39
CA TYR A 56 -8.76 -10.31 17.94
C TYR A 56 -7.34 -10.36 18.47
N TYR A 57 -7.12 -11.08 19.56
CA TYR A 57 -5.78 -11.25 20.11
C TYR A 57 -5.58 -12.62 20.77
N GLU A 58 -4.30 -13.06 20.83
CA GLU A 58 -3.84 -14.24 21.54
C GLU A 58 -3.08 -13.78 22.79
N PRO A 59 -3.64 -13.99 23.99
CA PRO A 59 -3.08 -13.44 25.25
C PRO A 59 -1.74 -14.04 25.66
N ALA A 60 -1.37 -15.24 25.17
CA ALA A 60 -0.05 -15.82 25.43
C ALA A 60 1.08 -15.15 24.61
N ILE A 61 0.72 -14.45 23.53
CA ILE A 61 1.69 -13.78 22.64
C ILE A 61 1.67 -12.27 22.85
N LEU A 62 0.48 -11.67 22.93
CA LEU A 62 0.34 -10.22 23.02
C LEU A 62 0.64 -9.70 24.42
N ASN A 63 1.57 -8.75 24.52
CA ASN A 63 1.85 -8.06 25.75
C ASN A 63 0.64 -7.25 26.26
N PRO A 64 0.24 -7.37 27.55
CA PRO A 64 -0.91 -6.64 28.11
C PRO A 64 -0.81 -5.10 28.00
N ALA A 65 0.39 -4.53 28.06
CA ALA A 65 0.58 -3.09 27.90
C ALA A 65 0.28 -2.64 26.48
N THR A 66 0.70 -3.43 25.47
CA THR A 66 0.40 -3.20 24.06
C THR A 66 -1.12 -3.29 23.81
N LEU A 67 -1.78 -4.31 24.35
CA LEU A 67 -3.25 -4.44 24.27
C LEU A 67 -3.93 -3.17 24.81
N SER A 68 -3.55 -2.75 26.03
CA SER A 68 -4.14 -1.54 26.66
C SER A 68 -3.91 -0.29 25.81
N GLY A 69 -2.72 -0.14 25.20
CA GLY A 69 -2.39 0.97 24.31
C GLY A 69 -3.29 1.02 23.07
N ILE A 70 -3.48 -0.12 22.42
CA ILE A 70 -4.35 -0.24 21.22
C ILE A 70 -5.81 0.04 21.57
N LEU A 71 -6.30 -0.54 22.68
CA LEU A 71 -7.69 -0.30 23.11
C LEU A 71 -7.97 1.18 23.38
N LYS A 72 -7.02 1.89 24.01
CA LYS A 72 -7.12 3.34 24.21
C LYS A 72 -7.20 4.10 22.87
N LYS A 73 -6.35 3.74 21.90
CA LYS A 73 -6.38 4.35 20.55
C LYS A 73 -7.73 4.09 19.84
N LEU A 74 -8.26 2.87 19.96
CA LEU A 74 -9.57 2.51 19.39
C LEU A 74 -10.71 3.29 20.04
N GLN A 75 -10.74 3.40 21.38
CA GLN A 75 -11.76 4.15 22.11
C GLN A 75 -11.80 5.64 21.74
N VAL A 76 -10.64 6.26 21.50
CA VAL A 76 -10.58 7.67 21.07
C VAL A 76 -11.13 7.90 19.68
N ARG A 77 -11.02 6.90 18.80
CA ARG A 77 -11.32 7.02 17.37
C ARG A 77 -12.65 6.40 16.96
N GLN A 78 -13.12 5.39 17.69
CA GLN A 78 -14.31 4.60 17.34
C GLN A 78 -15.07 4.18 18.58
N THR A 79 -16.40 4.15 18.49
CA THR A 79 -17.27 3.61 19.54
C THR A 79 -17.14 2.09 19.64
N GLU A 80 -16.84 1.62 20.86
CA GLU A 80 -17.05 0.27 21.38
C GLU A 80 -16.68 -0.94 20.48
N ILE A 81 -15.39 -1.21 20.29
CA ILE A 81 -14.94 -2.52 19.83
C ILE A 81 -14.58 -3.36 21.05
N SER A 82 -15.36 -4.41 21.31
CA SER A 82 -15.02 -5.41 22.31
C SER A 82 -13.97 -6.37 21.75
N PRO A 83 -12.78 -6.48 22.37
CA PRO A 83 -11.77 -7.44 21.94
C PRO A 83 -12.27 -8.88 22.06
N ILE A 84 -11.79 -9.74 21.17
CA ILE A 84 -12.11 -11.16 21.16
C ILE A 84 -10.82 -11.97 21.35
N VAL A 85 -10.79 -12.86 22.31
CA VAL A 85 -9.66 -13.75 22.56
C VAL A 85 -9.68 -14.89 21.53
N LEU A 86 -8.55 -15.18 20.91
CA LEU A 86 -8.31 -16.38 20.14
C LEU A 86 -7.48 -17.36 20.95
N SER A 87 -7.84 -18.65 20.96
CA SER A 87 -6.94 -19.69 21.46
C SER A 87 -5.72 -19.82 20.51
N GLY A 88 -4.60 -20.35 21.03
CA GLY A 88 -3.40 -20.57 20.22
C GLY A 88 -3.68 -21.32 18.91
N ALA A 89 -4.49 -22.40 18.96
CA ALA A 89 -4.85 -23.16 17.77
C ALA A 89 -5.68 -22.36 16.74
N ALA A 90 -6.58 -21.48 17.21
CA ALA A 90 -7.34 -20.59 16.32
C ALA A 90 -6.47 -19.49 15.73
N PHE A 91 -5.56 -18.95 16.54
CA PHE A 91 -4.63 -17.92 16.12
C PHE A 91 -3.61 -18.45 15.10
N GLU A 92 -2.95 -19.57 15.35
CA GLU A 92 -2.00 -20.21 14.43
C GLU A 92 -2.62 -20.50 13.05
N LYS A 93 -3.90 -20.86 13.01
CA LYS A 93 -4.60 -21.07 11.74
C LYS A 93 -4.71 -19.78 10.92
N LEU A 94 -4.85 -18.65 11.58
CA LEU A 94 -4.99 -17.32 10.96
C LEU A 94 -3.66 -16.64 10.70
N ALA A 95 -2.71 -16.81 11.60
CA ALA A 95 -1.42 -16.18 11.52
C ALA A 95 -0.67 -16.54 10.22
N GLN A 96 -0.01 -15.57 9.63
CA GLN A 96 0.78 -15.77 8.42
C GLN A 96 2.18 -16.29 8.75
N ARG A 97 2.63 -16.06 9.99
CA ARG A 97 3.90 -16.54 10.56
C ARG A 97 3.73 -16.78 12.06
N SER A 98 4.55 -17.65 12.61
CA SER A 98 4.65 -17.87 14.06
C SER A 98 5.15 -16.66 14.85
N SER A 99 5.67 -15.63 14.19
CA SER A 99 6.22 -14.40 14.79
C SER A 99 5.25 -13.21 14.78
N THR A 100 3.96 -13.44 14.54
CA THR A 100 2.99 -12.35 14.62
C THR A 100 2.78 -11.96 16.08
N GLU A 101 2.67 -10.67 16.31
CA GLU A 101 2.62 -10.04 17.65
C GLU A 101 1.32 -10.32 18.42
N GLY A 102 0.62 -11.41 18.07
CA GLY A 102 -0.58 -11.86 18.77
C GLY A 102 -1.85 -11.05 18.46
N ILE A 103 -1.88 -10.34 17.35
CA ILE A 103 -2.98 -9.44 16.95
C ILE A 103 -3.48 -9.76 15.54
N ILE A 104 -4.79 -9.73 15.38
CA ILE A 104 -5.48 -9.74 14.10
C ILE A 104 -6.69 -8.79 14.20
N ALA A 105 -6.88 -7.96 13.20
CA ALA A 105 -8.06 -7.11 13.08
C ALA A 105 -8.74 -7.28 11.72
N VAL A 106 -10.04 -7.06 11.70
CA VAL A 106 -10.84 -6.91 10.47
C VAL A 106 -11.17 -5.45 10.30
N ALA A 107 -10.85 -4.88 9.16
CA ALA A 107 -11.14 -3.47 8.85
C ALA A 107 -11.98 -3.35 7.57
N ALA A 108 -12.74 -2.26 7.46
CA ALA A 108 -13.42 -1.90 6.22
C ALA A 108 -12.45 -1.33 5.20
N THR A 109 -12.64 -1.66 3.92
CA THR A 109 -11.90 -1.04 2.83
C THR A 109 -12.27 0.43 2.67
N LYS A 110 -11.35 1.24 2.13
CA LYS A 110 -11.64 2.61 1.68
C LYS A 110 -11.82 2.63 0.17
N SER A 111 -12.50 3.64 -0.33
CA SER A 111 -12.42 4.01 -1.73
C SER A 111 -11.02 4.51 -2.06
N HIS A 112 -10.58 4.25 -3.29
CA HIS A 112 -9.31 4.69 -3.84
C HIS A 112 -9.51 5.32 -5.22
N GLU A 113 -10.62 6.02 -5.42
CA GLU A 113 -10.87 6.74 -6.66
C GLU A 113 -9.92 7.96 -6.77
N LEU A 114 -9.58 8.34 -7.99
CA LEU A 114 -8.74 9.52 -8.25
C LEU A 114 -9.36 10.80 -7.66
N SER A 115 -10.69 10.89 -7.64
CA SER A 115 -11.47 11.98 -7.04
C SER A 115 -11.30 12.10 -5.52
N ASP A 116 -10.91 11.03 -4.85
CA ASP A 116 -10.70 11.00 -3.39
C ASP A 116 -9.33 11.55 -2.97
N LEU A 117 -8.38 11.71 -3.92
CA LEU A 117 -7.07 12.26 -3.63
C LEU A 117 -7.16 13.75 -3.26
N LYS A 118 -6.78 14.04 -2.01
CA LYS A 118 -6.68 15.42 -1.49
C LYS A 118 -5.21 15.79 -1.35
N ILE A 119 -4.64 16.39 -2.37
CA ILE A 119 -3.26 16.81 -2.39
C ILE A 119 -3.19 18.31 -2.08
N THR A 120 -2.41 18.67 -1.07
CA THR A 120 -2.25 20.06 -0.61
C THR A 120 -0.87 20.64 -0.93
N ALA A 121 0.07 19.81 -1.37
CA ALA A 121 1.40 20.25 -1.78
C ALA A 121 1.31 21.17 -3.01
N ILE A 122 2.18 22.19 -3.07
CA ILE A 122 2.25 23.14 -4.21
C ILE A 122 2.77 22.43 -5.45
N ASN A 123 3.84 21.66 -5.32
CA ASN A 123 4.46 20.87 -6.38
C ASN A 123 4.47 19.38 -5.99
N PRO A 124 3.35 18.68 -6.05
CA PRO A 124 3.29 17.29 -5.61
C PRO A 124 4.18 16.36 -6.45
N LEU A 125 4.71 15.33 -5.78
CA LEU A 125 5.41 14.21 -6.38
C LEU A 125 4.50 12.99 -6.37
N TYR A 126 4.13 12.50 -7.55
CA TYR A 126 3.35 11.29 -7.75
C TYR A 126 4.23 10.14 -8.19
N LEU A 127 4.01 8.96 -7.63
CA LEU A 127 4.49 7.70 -8.17
C LEU A 127 3.32 7.00 -8.85
N VAL A 128 3.42 6.74 -10.14
CA VAL A 128 2.44 5.96 -10.89
C VAL A 128 3.01 4.58 -11.17
N ALA A 129 2.28 3.54 -10.76
CA ALA A 129 2.61 2.15 -11.06
C ALA A 129 1.58 1.59 -12.04
N GLU A 130 2.00 1.29 -13.27
CA GLU A 130 1.12 0.71 -14.26
C GLU A 130 1.04 -0.80 -14.11
N ALA A 131 -0.20 -1.31 -14.06
CA ALA A 131 -0.57 -2.72 -14.09
C ALA A 131 0.29 -3.63 -13.15
N PRO A 132 0.62 -3.22 -11.92
CA PRO A 132 1.48 -4.01 -11.06
C PRO A 132 0.79 -5.32 -10.67
N GLU A 133 1.43 -6.46 -10.97
CA GLU A 133 0.85 -7.78 -10.76
C GLU A 133 1.23 -8.40 -9.42
N LYS A 134 2.49 -8.23 -9.00
CA LYS A 134 3.03 -8.89 -7.80
C LYS A 134 2.72 -8.09 -6.54
N PRO A 135 1.98 -8.67 -5.56
CA PRO A 135 1.66 -7.98 -4.31
C PRO A 135 2.89 -7.43 -3.57
N GLY A 136 4.01 -8.20 -3.61
CA GLY A 136 5.28 -7.79 -3.00
C GLY A 136 5.86 -6.52 -3.59
N ASN A 137 5.75 -6.33 -4.91
CA ASN A 137 6.22 -5.12 -5.58
C ASN A 137 5.36 -3.91 -5.22
N ILE A 138 4.03 -4.08 -5.18
CA ILE A 138 3.11 -3.01 -4.76
C ILE A 138 3.46 -2.54 -3.35
N GLY A 139 3.61 -3.47 -2.41
CA GLY A 139 3.98 -3.11 -1.05
C GLY A 139 5.37 -2.46 -0.95
N ALA A 140 6.35 -2.92 -1.72
CA ALA A 140 7.68 -2.30 -1.76
C ALA A 140 7.64 -0.88 -2.35
N LEU A 141 6.83 -0.64 -3.40
CA LEU A 141 6.58 0.70 -3.96
C LEU A 141 5.97 1.63 -2.90
N LEU A 142 4.93 1.18 -2.18
CA LEU A 142 4.29 1.95 -1.11
C LEU A 142 5.27 2.28 0.03
N ARG A 143 6.09 1.31 0.44
CA ARG A 143 7.12 1.51 1.46
C ARG A 143 8.17 2.52 1.01
N THR A 144 8.60 2.48 -0.24
CA THR A 144 9.56 3.42 -0.81
C THR A 144 8.95 4.82 -0.93
N ALA A 145 7.69 4.90 -1.35
CA ALA A 145 6.94 6.15 -1.45
C ALA A 145 6.77 6.83 -0.08
N ASP A 146 6.43 6.06 0.97
CA ASP A 146 6.37 6.55 2.35
C ASP A 146 7.72 7.10 2.81
N ALA A 147 8.80 6.34 2.61
CA ALA A 147 10.16 6.74 3.00
C ALA A 147 10.64 8.01 2.29
N ALA A 148 10.21 8.24 1.07
CA ALA A 148 10.59 9.41 0.26
C ALA A 148 9.64 10.61 0.42
N GLY A 149 8.52 10.46 1.14
CA GLY A 149 7.52 11.50 1.28
C GLY A 149 6.78 11.82 -0.02
N VAL A 150 6.50 10.80 -0.84
CA VAL A 150 5.70 10.95 -2.06
C VAL A 150 4.28 11.34 -1.70
N ASP A 151 3.71 12.33 -2.37
CA ASP A 151 2.39 12.88 -2.05
C ASP A 151 1.25 11.91 -2.36
N ALA A 152 1.37 11.09 -3.41
CA ALA A 152 0.46 9.97 -3.67
C ALA A 152 1.09 8.89 -4.55
N VAL A 153 0.64 7.65 -4.34
CA VAL A 153 0.87 6.52 -5.25
C VAL A 153 -0.41 6.27 -6.04
N ILE A 154 -0.30 6.25 -7.36
CA ILE A 154 -1.43 5.99 -8.26
C ILE A 154 -1.18 4.67 -8.96
N ILE A 155 -2.14 3.74 -8.85
CA ILE A 155 -2.07 2.44 -9.51
C ILE A 155 -2.96 2.50 -10.75
N ALA A 156 -2.34 2.56 -11.92
CA ALA A 156 -3.03 2.49 -13.20
C ALA A 156 -3.30 1.03 -13.58
N ASN A 157 -4.48 0.73 -14.08
CA ASN A 157 -4.91 -0.62 -14.50
C ASN A 157 -4.63 -1.70 -13.45
N PRO A 158 -5.13 -1.59 -12.21
CA PRO A 158 -4.78 -2.48 -11.10
C PRO A 158 -5.07 -3.95 -11.42
N LYS A 159 -4.07 -4.82 -11.29
CA LYS A 159 -4.20 -6.28 -11.47
C LYS A 159 -4.30 -7.01 -10.13
N THR A 160 -3.90 -6.39 -9.06
CA THR A 160 -3.85 -6.96 -7.72
C THR A 160 -4.63 -6.08 -6.74
N ASP A 161 -5.33 -6.73 -5.84
CA ASP A 161 -6.07 -6.10 -4.76
C ASP A 161 -5.10 -5.44 -3.75
N LEU A 162 -5.30 -4.15 -3.51
CA LEU A 162 -4.48 -3.33 -2.61
C LEU A 162 -4.44 -3.89 -1.18
N TYR A 163 -5.55 -4.46 -0.72
CA TYR A 163 -5.69 -5.05 0.62
C TYR A 163 -5.29 -6.53 0.68
N ASN A 164 -4.55 -7.02 -0.33
CA ASN A 164 -3.92 -8.33 -0.24
C ASN A 164 -2.97 -8.37 0.97
N PRO A 165 -3.01 -9.39 1.84
CA PRO A 165 -2.14 -9.48 3.01
C PRO A 165 -0.65 -9.37 2.70
N ASN A 166 -0.21 -9.80 1.51
CA ASN A 166 1.17 -9.64 1.09
C ASN A 166 1.53 -8.19 0.72
N VAL A 167 0.57 -7.38 0.23
CA VAL A 167 0.77 -5.93 0.03
C VAL A 167 0.93 -5.25 1.38
N ILE A 168 0.00 -5.49 2.32
CA ILE A 168 0.03 -4.91 3.66
C ILE A 168 1.36 -5.22 4.34
N ARG A 169 1.77 -6.49 4.33
CA ARG A 169 3.00 -6.95 4.95
C ARG A 169 4.26 -6.36 4.30
N SER A 170 4.36 -6.40 2.96
CA SER A 170 5.56 -5.91 2.26
C SER A 170 5.69 -4.40 2.29
N SER A 171 4.58 -3.68 2.45
CA SER A 171 4.59 -2.23 2.67
C SER A 171 4.99 -1.82 4.09
N VAL A 172 5.03 -2.77 5.04
CA VAL A 172 5.30 -2.49 6.48
C VAL A 172 4.34 -1.40 7.01
N GLY A 173 3.07 -1.44 6.56
CA GLY A 173 2.05 -0.44 6.88
C GLY A 173 2.01 0.80 5.98
N GLY A 174 2.92 0.92 4.99
CA GLY A 174 2.91 2.02 4.01
C GLY A 174 1.60 2.13 3.21
N VAL A 175 0.87 1.03 3.06
CA VAL A 175 -0.47 1.02 2.46
C VAL A 175 -1.48 1.88 3.22
N PHE A 176 -1.26 2.12 4.49
CA PHE A 176 -2.12 2.96 5.33
C PHE A 176 -1.66 4.41 5.38
N THR A 177 -0.35 4.67 5.26
CA THR A 177 0.25 6.00 5.46
C THR A 177 0.28 6.83 4.18
N VAL A 178 0.54 6.21 3.03
CA VAL A 178 0.61 6.88 1.73
C VAL A 178 -0.78 7.05 1.14
N PRO A 179 -1.18 8.23 0.63
CA PRO A 179 -2.37 8.38 -0.17
C PRO A 179 -2.29 7.51 -1.43
N VAL A 180 -3.30 6.67 -1.65
CA VAL A 180 -3.35 5.77 -2.83
C VAL A 180 -4.62 6.04 -3.61
N ALA A 181 -4.50 6.14 -4.94
CA ALA A 181 -5.63 6.11 -5.86
C ALA A 181 -5.44 5.07 -6.96
N MET A 182 -6.53 4.68 -7.59
CA MET A 182 -6.56 3.70 -8.67
C MET A 182 -7.47 4.18 -9.80
N GLY A 183 -7.12 3.83 -11.03
CA GLY A 183 -7.92 4.12 -12.22
C GLY A 183 -7.36 3.40 -13.45
N THR A 184 -7.96 3.60 -14.60
CA THR A 184 -7.39 3.20 -15.88
C THR A 184 -6.21 4.10 -16.25
N SER A 185 -5.34 3.68 -17.16
CA SER A 185 -4.24 4.53 -17.64
C SER A 185 -4.73 5.86 -18.20
N GLU A 186 -5.86 5.87 -18.89
CA GLU A 186 -6.48 7.07 -19.45
C GLU A 186 -6.96 8.03 -18.36
N GLU A 187 -7.72 7.53 -17.38
CA GLU A 187 -8.20 8.33 -16.23
C GLU A 187 -7.04 8.93 -15.43
N VAL A 188 -5.96 8.16 -15.24
CA VAL A 188 -4.77 8.66 -14.52
C VAL A 188 -4.06 9.74 -15.33
N LEU A 189 -3.89 9.57 -16.63
CA LEU A 189 -3.29 10.58 -17.50
C LEU A 189 -4.13 11.87 -17.52
N ASP A 190 -5.44 11.78 -17.57
CA ASP A 190 -6.33 12.94 -17.52
C ASP A 190 -6.25 13.64 -16.16
N PHE A 191 -6.20 12.89 -15.05
CA PHE A 191 -5.94 13.43 -13.71
C PHE A 191 -4.62 14.19 -13.66
N LEU A 192 -3.53 13.61 -14.17
CA LEU A 192 -2.21 14.24 -14.19
C LEU A 192 -2.16 15.48 -15.06
N GLN A 193 -2.90 15.48 -16.17
CA GLN A 193 -3.03 16.64 -17.05
C GLN A 193 -3.76 17.80 -16.33
N VAL A 194 -4.84 17.52 -15.62
CA VAL A 194 -5.55 18.53 -14.80
C VAL A 194 -4.65 19.05 -13.68
N ALA A 195 -3.86 18.19 -13.06
CA ALA A 195 -2.87 18.56 -12.05
C ALA A 195 -1.65 19.30 -12.62
N LYS A 196 -1.54 19.45 -13.95
CA LYS A 196 -0.40 20.03 -14.67
C LYS A 196 0.93 19.37 -14.32
N ALA A 197 0.90 18.06 -14.10
CA ALA A 197 2.08 17.30 -13.75
C ALA A 197 2.97 17.03 -14.96
N ASN A 198 4.28 17.22 -14.80
CA ASN A 198 5.28 16.72 -15.74
C ASN A 198 5.37 15.20 -15.59
N VAL A 199 4.97 14.47 -16.60
CA VAL A 199 4.93 13.00 -16.62
C VAL A 199 6.24 12.46 -17.17
N PHE A 200 6.97 11.71 -16.35
CA PHE A 200 8.21 11.03 -16.71
C PHE A 200 7.99 9.52 -16.74
N ALA A 201 8.01 8.93 -17.93
CA ALA A 201 7.80 7.51 -18.12
C ALA A 201 9.13 6.75 -18.11
N ALA A 202 9.28 5.80 -17.18
CA ALA A 202 10.48 4.97 -17.08
C ALA A 202 10.50 3.92 -18.19
N ALA A 203 11.29 4.16 -19.24
CA ALA A 203 11.38 3.32 -20.41
C ALA A 203 12.80 3.30 -20.98
N LEU A 204 13.16 2.22 -21.68
CA LEU A 204 14.46 2.11 -22.33
C LEU A 204 14.51 2.89 -23.64
N GLN A 205 13.38 2.92 -24.36
CA GLN A 205 13.29 3.48 -25.70
C GLN A 205 13.05 4.99 -25.69
N ALA A 206 13.65 5.72 -26.63
CA ALA A 206 13.48 7.16 -26.83
C ALA A 206 13.62 8.00 -25.56
N SER A 207 14.55 7.61 -24.65
CA SER A 207 14.64 8.12 -23.28
C SER A 207 15.93 8.89 -23.01
N LYS A 208 15.84 9.88 -22.13
CA LYS A 208 16.99 10.57 -21.54
C LYS A 208 17.42 9.88 -20.23
N PRO A 209 18.70 9.99 -19.82
CA PRO A 209 19.10 9.63 -18.47
C PRO A 209 18.21 10.36 -17.44
N HIS A 210 17.76 9.65 -16.41
CA HIS A 210 16.87 10.21 -15.38
C HIS A 210 17.47 11.42 -14.63
N THR A 211 18.80 11.56 -14.65
CA THR A 211 19.51 12.68 -14.03
C THR A 211 19.57 13.94 -14.90
N GLU A 212 19.12 13.87 -16.16
CA GLU A 212 19.16 14.99 -17.12
C GLU A 212 17.79 15.70 -17.27
N VAL A 213 16.86 15.41 -16.39
CA VAL A 213 15.53 16.04 -16.35
C VAL A 213 15.30 16.73 -15.00
N SER A 214 14.39 17.70 -14.96
CA SER A 214 14.05 18.42 -13.73
C SER A 214 12.77 17.85 -13.11
N TYR A 215 12.81 17.57 -11.81
CA TYR A 215 11.69 17.09 -11.01
C TYR A 215 11.18 18.11 -9.99
N THR A 216 11.55 19.40 -10.11
CA THR A 216 11.24 20.45 -9.11
C THR A 216 9.79 20.90 -9.13
N ASP A 217 9.12 20.81 -10.27
CA ASP A 217 7.70 21.14 -10.42
C ASP A 217 6.79 19.94 -10.05
N THR A 218 5.48 20.12 -10.19
CA THR A 218 4.51 19.01 -10.10
C THR A 218 4.94 17.87 -11.01
N THR A 219 5.22 16.72 -10.46
CA THR A 219 5.90 15.62 -11.15
C THR A 219 5.16 14.29 -10.94
N ALA A 220 5.03 13.52 -12.01
CA ALA A 220 4.61 12.14 -11.98
C ALA A 220 5.70 11.23 -12.56
N ILE A 221 6.21 10.30 -11.78
CA ILE A 221 7.15 9.26 -12.22
C ILE A 221 6.35 8.00 -12.45
N VAL A 222 6.37 7.50 -13.69
CA VAL A 222 5.59 6.33 -14.11
C VAL A 222 6.52 5.14 -14.31
N VAL A 223 6.20 4.03 -13.63
CA VAL A 223 6.92 2.77 -13.75
C VAL A 223 5.96 1.66 -14.21
N GLY A 224 6.43 0.83 -15.13
CA GLY A 224 5.65 -0.26 -15.71
C GLY A 224 5.93 -1.62 -15.08
N THR A 225 5.39 -2.67 -15.68
CA THR A 225 5.64 -4.06 -15.26
C THR A 225 7.07 -4.49 -15.59
N GLU A 226 7.55 -5.49 -14.86
CA GLU A 226 8.90 -6.06 -15.11
C GLU A 226 8.97 -6.81 -16.45
N ALA A 227 7.84 -7.34 -16.93
CA ALA A 227 7.80 -8.20 -18.11
C ALA A 227 7.61 -7.42 -19.43
N THR A 228 6.71 -6.44 -19.45
CA THR A 228 6.30 -5.74 -20.67
C THR A 228 6.63 -4.24 -20.65
N GLY A 229 7.09 -3.72 -19.51
CA GLY A 229 7.32 -2.29 -19.34
C GLY A 229 6.00 -1.51 -19.28
N LEU A 230 5.99 -0.33 -19.87
CA LEU A 230 4.84 0.57 -19.97
C LEU A 230 4.08 0.36 -21.28
N GLU A 231 2.74 0.48 -21.24
CA GLU A 231 1.92 0.53 -22.45
C GLU A 231 2.24 1.77 -23.31
N ALA A 232 1.94 1.68 -24.61
CA ALA A 232 2.24 2.71 -25.59
C ALA A 232 1.69 4.09 -25.21
N ILE A 233 0.49 4.14 -24.64
CA ILE A 233 -0.16 5.38 -24.20
C ILE A 233 0.70 6.21 -23.23
N TRP A 234 1.44 5.55 -22.33
CA TRP A 234 2.36 6.24 -21.41
C TRP A 234 3.56 6.81 -22.12
N LEU A 235 4.13 6.05 -23.07
CA LEU A 235 5.31 6.46 -23.84
C LEU A 235 5.01 7.63 -24.77
N GLU A 236 3.79 7.69 -25.30
CA GLU A 236 3.32 8.72 -26.25
C GLU A 236 2.86 9.99 -25.53
N ARG A 237 2.21 9.87 -24.37
CA ARG A 237 1.63 11.00 -23.63
C ARG A 237 2.51 11.54 -22.51
N ALA A 238 3.64 10.91 -22.21
CA ALA A 238 4.61 11.44 -21.25
C ALA A 238 5.31 12.69 -21.81
N ASN A 239 5.62 13.63 -20.92
CA ASN A 239 6.43 14.81 -21.27
C ASN A 239 7.85 14.38 -21.66
N GLN A 240 8.37 13.35 -21.01
CA GLN A 240 9.69 12.80 -21.34
C GLN A 240 9.79 11.33 -20.88
N ASN A 241 10.29 10.48 -21.77
CA ASN A 241 10.71 9.13 -21.40
C ASN A 241 12.11 9.20 -20.76
N ILE A 242 12.29 8.52 -19.63
CA ILE A 242 13.51 8.53 -18.84
C ILE A 242 14.03 7.11 -18.64
N ARG A 243 15.35 6.97 -18.48
CA ARG A 243 15.98 5.69 -18.17
C ARG A 243 16.98 5.79 -17.05
N ILE A 244 17.15 4.71 -16.32
CA ILE A 244 18.30 4.47 -15.44
C ILE A 244 19.39 3.82 -16.29
N PRO A 245 20.58 4.43 -16.46
CA PRO A 245 21.64 3.84 -17.27
C PRO A 245 22.11 2.52 -16.67
N MET A 246 21.92 1.41 -17.41
CA MET A 246 22.39 0.07 -17.03
C MET A 246 23.78 -0.18 -17.60
N ARG A 247 24.72 -0.69 -16.79
CA ARG A 247 26.09 -0.96 -17.21
C ARG A 247 26.41 -2.45 -17.31
N GLY A 248 25.48 -3.30 -16.91
CA GLY A 248 25.60 -4.75 -16.96
C GLY A 248 25.06 -5.35 -18.26
N LYS A 249 24.94 -6.68 -18.27
CA LYS A 249 24.33 -7.44 -19.38
C LYS A 249 22.81 -7.49 -19.29
N ILE A 250 22.24 -7.24 -18.10
CA ILE A 250 20.80 -7.25 -17.85
C ILE A 250 20.30 -5.83 -18.09
N ASP A 251 19.21 -5.69 -18.83
CA ASP A 251 18.61 -4.43 -19.28
C ASP A 251 17.51 -3.89 -18.35
N SER A 252 17.13 -4.64 -17.33
CA SER A 252 16.07 -4.28 -16.40
C SER A 252 16.46 -4.60 -14.94
N MET A 253 15.75 -4.00 -14.00
CA MET A 253 15.84 -4.30 -12.58
C MET A 253 14.44 -4.41 -11.99
N ASN A 254 14.32 -4.90 -10.75
CA ASN A 254 13.04 -4.94 -10.05
C ASN A 254 12.39 -3.55 -10.03
N VAL A 255 11.09 -3.49 -10.31
CA VAL A 255 10.34 -2.23 -10.48
C VAL A 255 10.38 -1.34 -9.22
N SER A 256 10.36 -1.94 -8.02
CA SER A 256 10.42 -1.15 -6.78
C SER A 256 11.81 -0.54 -6.54
N VAL A 257 12.87 -1.21 -7.01
CA VAL A 257 14.24 -0.67 -6.98
C VAL A 257 14.37 0.48 -7.98
N ALA A 258 13.88 0.29 -9.21
CA ALA A 258 13.87 1.35 -10.22
C ALA A 258 13.10 2.58 -9.74
N ALA A 259 11.89 2.39 -9.21
CA ALA A 259 11.10 3.46 -8.63
C ALA A 259 11.84 4.18 -7.50
N GLY A 260 12.53 3.45 -6.62
CA GLY A 260 13.33 4.03 -5.54
C GLY A 260 14.42 4.96 -6.07
N ILE A 261 15.18 4.54 -7.09
CA ILE A 261 16.23 5.36 -7.72
C ILE A 261 15.63 6.65 -8.29
N LEU A 262 14.54 6.55 -9.04
CA LEU A 262 13.90 7.70 -9.69
C LEU A 262 13.28 8.67 -8.67
N ILE A 263 12.59 8.15 -7.67
CA ILE A 263 11.95 8.97 -6.62
C ILE A 263 13.00 9.70 -5.81
N PHE A 264 14.07 9.02 -5.36
CA PHE A 264 15.10 9.66 -4.55
C PHE A 264 15.95 10.66 -5.35
N GLU A 265 16.07 10.51 -6.66
CA GLU A 265 16.62 11.57 -7.50
C GLU A 265 15.71 12.81 -7.52
N ALA A 266 14.39 12.62 -7.63
CA ALA A 266 13.44 13.73 -7.54
C ALA A 266 13.50 14.41 -6.16
N VAL A 267 13.56 13.65 -5.08
CA VAL A 267 13.73 14.19 -3.71
C VAL A 267 15.03 14.95 -3.57
N ARG A 268 16.14 14.42 -4.11
CA ARG A 268 17.44 15.11 -4.09
C ARG A 268 17.36 16.48 -4.76
N GLN A 269 16.74 16.56 -5.93
CA GLN A 269 16.62 17.85 -6.65
C GLN A 269 15.75 18.84 -5.88
N ARG A 270 14.65 18.40 -5.28
CA ARG A 270 13.73 19.23 -4.50
C ARG A 270 14.30 19.76 -3.19
N ASN A 271 15.23 19.03 -2.56
CA ASN A 271 15.87 19.42 -1.30
C ASN A 271 17.05 20.37 -1.50
N ILE A 272 17.50 20.59 -2.74
CA ILE A 272 18.62 21.47 -3.08
C ILE A 272 18.13 22.83 -3.60
N SER A 273 16.86 22.94 -3.93
CA SER A 273 16.22 24.14 -4.49
C SER A 273 15.71 25.08 -3.41
#